data_30ac88c578ac4db5afda20c0a568ea4a
#
_entry.id   30ac88c578ac4db5afda20c0a568ea4a
#
_cell.length_a   1.000
_cell.length_b   1.000
_cell.length_c   1.000
_cell.angle_alpha   90.00
_cell.angle_beta   90.00
_cell.angle_gamma   90.00
#
_symmetry.space_group_name_H-M   'P 1'
#
loop_
_entity.id
_entity.type
_entity.pdbx_description
1 polymer ?
#
loop_
_entity_poly.entity_id
_entity_poly.type
_entity_poly.pdbx_seq_one_letter_code
_entity_poly.pdbx_strand_id
1 'polypeptide(L)'
;MIKAKNIMTRNVITISKDSSIMEAVKLMVSKSVSGLVVVERNKPIAIVSENDIIKGIVSKKTNVQDVMGRGFMIVTPLTTFSEINKTLKEKKIKRFPVVENNTLIGLITETDIIEATRDFTRFHQIMQEVILAILQ
;
A
#
# COMPACT_ATOMS: atom_id res chain seq x y z
N MET A 1 9.16 -8.32 -16.66
CA MET A 1 9.49 -7.45 -15.51
C MET A 1 8.22 -7.20 -14.70
N ILE A 2 8.31 -7.37 -13.39
CA ILE A 2 7.16 -7.18 -12.50
C ILE A 2 6.85 -5.71 -12.35
N LYS A 3 5.57 -5.35 -12.50
CA LYS A 3 5.08 -3.97 -12.43
C LYS A 3 4.04 -3.81 -11.32
N ALA A 4 3.75 -2.59 -10.96
CA ALA A 4 2.76 -2.26 -9.92
C ALA A 4 1.44 -3.00 -10.14
N LYS A 5 0.93 -3.04 -11.37
CA LYS A 5 -0.33 -3.72 -11.69
C LYS A 5 -0.33 -5.21 -11.36
N ASN A 6 0.85 -5.84 -11.28
CA ASN A 6 0.98 -7.28 -11.02
C ASN A 6 0.88 -7.62 -9.53
N ILE A 7 1.14 -6.66 -8.65
CA ILE A 7 1.21 -6.90 -7.21
C ILE A 7 0.23 -6.07 -6.39
N MET A 8 -0.45 -5.10 -6.98
CA MET A 8 -1.36 -4.21 -6.25
C MET A 8 -2.62 -4.93 -5.78
N THR A 9 -3.16 -4.46 -4.66
CA THR A 9 -4.50 -4.80 -4.19
C THR A 9 -5.48 -3.85 -4.86
N ARG A 10 -6.54 -4.40 -5.50
CA ARG A 10 -7.46 -3.59 -6.30
C ARG A 10 -8.62 -2.98 -5.52
N ASN A 11 -9.16 -3.69 -4.56
CA ASN A 11 -10.31 -3.19 -3.78
C ASN A 11 -9.80 -2.31 -2.63
N VAL A 12 -9.31 -1.13 -2.98
CA VAL A 12 -8.72 -0.19 -2.01
C VAL A 12 -9.82 0.37 -1.10
N ILE A 13 -9.58 0.28 0.20
CA ILE A 13 -10.49 0.85 1.19
C ILE A 13 -10.13 2.32 1.36
N THR A 14 -11.08 3.19 1.05
CA THR A 14 -10.87 4.63 1.05
C THR A 14 -11.75 5.32 2.10
N ILE A 15 -11.39 6.54 2.43
CA ILE A 15 -12.15 7.37 3.38
C ILE A 15 -12.01 8.84 2.96
N SER A 16 -12.97 9.66 3.38
CA SER A 16 -12.93 11.11 3.19
C SER A 16 -12.13 11.77 4.31
N LYS A 17 -11.44 12.86 4.00
CA LYS A 17 -10.77 13.69 5.01
C LYS A 17 -11.74 14.26 6.05
N ASP A 18 -13.01 14.40 5.68
CA ASP A 18 -14.06 14.96 6.55
C ASP A 18 -14.67 13.92 7.50
N SER A 19 -14.25 12.64 7.37
CA SER A 19 -14.70 11.58 8.24
C SER A 19 -14.10 11.72 9.64
N SER A 20 -14.79 11.15 10.63
CA SER A 20 -14.28 11.13 11.99
C SER A 20 -13.24 10.03 12.16
N ILE A 21 -12.39 10.16 13.18
CA ILE A 21 -11.45 9.09 13.57
C ILE A 21 -12.23 7.82 13.90
N MET A 22 -13.39 7.93 14.56
CA MET A 22 -14.19 6.75 14.90
C MET A 22 -14.70 6.02 13.65
N GLU A 23 -15.11 6.75 12.62
CA GLU A 23 -15.51 6.15 11.35
C GLU A 23 -14.33 5.40 10.72
N ALA A 24 -13.12 5.98 10.77
CA ALA A 24 -11.92 5.33 10.27
C ALA A 24 -11.64 4.02 11.04
N VAL A 25 -11.73 4.05 12.37
CA VAL A 25 -11.52 2.87 13.21
C VAL A 25 -12.51 1.77 12.85
N LYS A 26 -13.79 2.09 12.75
CA LYS A 26 -14.83 1.12 12.40
C LYS A 26 -14.56 0.48 11.04
N LEU A 27 -14.14 1.28 10.08
CA LEU A 27 -13.85 0.81 8.74
C LEU A 27 -12.61 -0.10 8.73
N MET A 28 -11.55 0.28 9.44
CA MET A 28 -10.34 -0.55 9.57
C MET A 28 -10.65 -1.91 10.19
N VAL A 29 -11.48 -1.93 11.24
CA VAL A 29 -11.87 -3.16 11.92
C VAL A 29 -12.73 -4.02 11.00
N SER A 30 -13.75 -3.45 10.38
CA SER A 30 -14.67 -4.21 9.53
C SER A 30 -14.02 -4.77 8.27
N LYS A 31 -13.01 -4.08 7.73
CA LYS A 31 -12.30 -4.50 6.51
C LYS A 31 -10.98 -5.20 6.81
N SER A 32 -10.59 -5.31 8.07
CA SER A 32 -9.33 -5.94 8.50
C SER A 32 -8.11 -5.32 7.82
N VAL A 33 -8.05 -4.01 7.78
CA VAL A 33 -6.93 -3.27 7.21
C VAL A 33 -6.29 -2.37 8.26
N SER A 34 -5.00 -2.10 8.12
CA SER A 34 -4.21 -1.29 9.06
C SER A 34 -4.04 0.15 8.59
N GLY A 35 -4.61 0.49 7.46
CA GLY A 35 -4.55 1.83 6.91
C GLY A 35 -5.60 2.04 5.84
N LEU A 36 -5.93 3.30 5.63
CA LEU A 36 -6.93 3.72 4.64
C LEU A 36 -6.32 4.79 3.75
N VAL A 37 -6.71 4.77 2.48
CA VAL A 37 -6.33 5.84 1.56
C VAL A 37 -7.37 6.93 1.66
N VAL A 38 -6.92 8.14 1.99
CA VAL A 38 -7.79 9.31 2.02
C VAL A 38 -7.88 9.85 0.60
N VAL A 39 -9.09 9.92 0.06
CA VAL A 39 -9.31 10.38 -1.31
C VAL A 39 -10.16 11.63 -1.36
N GLU A 40 -9.93 12.41 -2.40
CA GLU A 40 -10.76 13.55 -2.77
C GLU A 40 -10.91 13.51 -4.29
N ARG A 41 -12.14 13.44 -4.77
CA ARG A 41 -12.43 13.30 -6.21
C ARG A 41 -11.68 12.12 -6.84
N ASN A 42 -11.70 10.97 -6.16
CA ASN A 42 -11.03 9.73 -6.58
C ASN A 42 -9.49 9.78 -6.61
N LYS A 43 -8.89 10.86 -6.10
CA LYS A 43 -7.44 11.00 -6.03
C LYS A 43 -6.96 10.79 -4.59
N PRO A 44 -5.87 10.02 -4.40
CA PRO A 44 -5.29 9.88 -3.07
C PRO A 44 -4.63 11.20 -2.65
N ILE A 45 -5.02 11.70 -1.48
CA ILE A 45 -4.45 12.92 -0.92
C ILE A 45 -3.65 12.67 0.35
N ALA A 46 -3.89 11.55 1.01
CA ALA A 46 -3.20 11.19 2.25
C ALA A 46 -3.43 9.71 2.57
N ILE A 47 -2.73 9.24 3.59
CA ILE A 47 -2.95 7.92 4.20
C ILE A 47 -3.24 8.15 5.67
N VAL A 48 -4.16 7.37 6.23
CA VAL A 48 -4.36 7.31 7.67
C VAL A 48 -4.09 5.88 8.13
N SER A 49 -3.09 5.71 9.01
CA SER A 49 -2.67 4.41 9.53
C SER A 49 -3.16 4.21 10.96
N GLU A 50 -3.07 2.98 11.46
CA GLU A 50 -3.36 2.68 12.87
C GLU A 50 -2.56 3.59 13.79
N ASN A 51 -1.29 3.81 13.49
CA ASN A 51 -0.42 4.65 14.30
C ASN A 51 -0.89 6.11 14.31
N ASP A 52 -1.35 6.61 13.17
CA ASP A 52 -1.93 7.96 13.08
C ASP A 52 -3.17 8.08 13.96
N ILE A 53 -4.00 7.05 13.95
CA ILE A 53 -5.22 7.00 14.77
C ILE A 53 -4.87 7.03 16.26
N ILE A 54 -3.91 6.19 16.67
CA ILE A 54 -3.48 6.11 18.08
C ILE A 54 -2.95 7.46 18.56
N LYS A 55 -2.08 8.09 17.77
CA LYS A 55 -1.54 9.41 18.09
C LYS A 55 -2.64 10.47 18.15
N GLY A 56 -3.60 10.38 17.25
CA GLY A 56 -4.74 11.29 17.21
C GLY A 56 -5.60 11.20 18.47
N ILE A 57 -5.89 9.98 18.91
CA ILE A 57 -6.68 9.75 20.13
C ILE A 57 -5.96 10.32 21.35
N VAL A 58 -4.65 10.07 21.47
CA VAL A 58 -3.84 10.60 22.57
C VAL A 58 -3.84 12.13 22.57
N SER A 59 -3.83 12.75 21.39
CA SER A 59 -3.83 14.21 21.22
C SER A 59 -5.23 14.81 21.18
N LYS A 60 -6.27 14.00 21.47
CA LYS A 60 -7.68 14.43 21.49
C LYS A 60 -8.18 14.99 20.14
N LYS A 61 -7.66 14.46 19.05
CA LYS A 61 -8.16 14.79 17.72
C LYS A 61 -9.41 13.97 17.41
N THR A 62 -10.27 14.47 16.53
CA THR A 62 -11.55 13.82 16.22
C THR A 62 -11.73 13.52 14.73
N ASN A 63 -11.05 14.23 13.86
CA ASN A 63 -11.21 14.09 12.41
C ASN A 63 -10.00 13.47 11.71
N VAL A 64 -10.27 12.71 10.66
CA VAL A 64 -9.24 12.10 9.82
C VAL A 64 -8.25 13.14 9.31
N GLN A 65 -8.75 14.29 8.89
CA GLN A 65 -7.93 15.38 8.37
C GLN A 65 -6.84 15.83 9.35
N ASP A 66 -7.09 15.72 10.65
CA ASP A 66 -6.17 16.16 11.70
C ASP A 66 -5.03 15.19 11.96
N VAL A 67 -5.14 13.94 11.48
CA VAL A 67 -4.18 12.87 11.79
C VAL A 67 -3.58 12.22 10.54
N MET A 68 -4.17 12.41 9.37
CA MET A 68 -3.70 11.81 8.13
C MET A 68 -2.29 12.27 7.77
N GLY A 69 -1.51 11.38 7.14
CA GLY A 69 -0.14 11.66 6.76
C GLY A 69 0.08 11.63 5.25
N ARG A 70 1.20 12.20 4.81
CA ARG A 70 1.57 12.25 3.40
C ARG A 70 2.81 11.42 3.09
N GLY A 71 3.14 10.45 3.95
CA GLY A 71 4.26 9.54 3.76
C GLY A 71 3.95 8.43 2.76
N PHE A 72 3.51 8.77 1.57
CA PHE A 72 3.20 7.82 0.50
C PHE A 72 3.75 8.34 -0.83
N MET A 73 3.87 7.44 -1.80
CA MET A 73 4.28 7.81 -3.16
C MET A 73 3.28 7.23 -4.14
N ILE A 74 2.72 8.09 -4.99
CA ILE A 74 1.82 7.67 -6.06
C ILE A 74 2.65 7.04 -7.17
N VAL A 75 2.18 5.88 -7.66
CA VAL A 75 2.78 5.18 -8.78
C VAL A 75 1.74 4.92 -9.86
N THR A 76 2.19 4.54 -11.05
CA THR A 76 1.30 4.12 -12.14
C THR A 76 1.29 2.60 -12.23
N PRO A 77 0.33 2.00 -12.95
CA PRO A 77 0.31 0.54 -13.14
C PRO A 77 1.59 -0.02 -13.75
N LEU A 78 2.34 0.79 -14.50
CA LEU A 78 3.56 0.37 -15.19
C LEU A 78 4.84 0.64 -14.41
N THR A 79 4.75 1.28 -13.25
CA THR A 79 5.92 1.48 -12.37
C THR A 79 6.50 0.12 -12.01
N THR A 80 7.81 -0.04 -12.10
CA THR A 80 8.44 -1.35 -11.87
C THR A 80 8.54 -1.68 -10.39
N PHE A 81 8.50 -2.98 -10.09
CA PHE A 81 8.72 -3.48 -8.74
C PHE A 81 10.07 -2.99 -8.19
N SER A 82 11.09 -2.96 -9.04
CA SER A 82 12.43 -2.51 -8.65
C SER A 82 12.41 -1.07 -8.14
N GLU A 83 11.71 -0.17 -8.84
CA GLU A 83 11.59 1.22 -8.42
C GLU A 83 10.84 1.36 -7.09
N ILE A 84 9.76 0.61 -6.93
CA ILE A 84 8.95 0.62 -5.71
C ILE A 84 9.77 0.11 -4.52
N ASN A 85 10.45 -1.01 -4.69
CA ASN A 85 11.29 -1.62 -3.65
C ASN A 85 12.44 -0.71 -3.25
N LYS A 86 13.06 -0.04 -4.20
CA LYS A 86 14.12 0.91 -3.95
C LYS A 86 13.62 2.09 -3.12
N THR A 87 12.45 2.64 -3.47
CA THR A 87 11.84 3.74 -2.73
C THR A 87 11.48 3.32 -1.30
N LEU A 88 10.94 2.12 -1.13
CA LEU A 88 10.65 1.57 0.20
C LEU A 88 11.92 1.58 1.08
N LYS A 89 13.04 1.10 0.54
CA LYS A 89 14.29 0.99 1.29
C LYS A 89 14.96 2.33 1.56
N GLU A 90 14.99 3.21 0.56
CA GLU A 90 15.72 4.48 0.66
C GLU A 90 14.93 5.57 1.37
N LYS A 91 13.63 5.66 1.12
CA LYS A 91 12.77 6.74 1.63
C LYS A 91 11.84 6.30 2.74
N LYS A 92 11.83 5.00 3.08
CA LYS A 92 10.96 4.42 4.11
C LYS A 92 9.48 4.69 3.84
N ILE A 93 9.10 4.83 2.59
CA ILE A 93 7.71 4.93 2.18
C ILE A 93 7.16 3.50 2.09
N LYS A 94 6.04 3.24 2.76
CA LYS A 94 5.48 1.90 2.90
C LYS A 94 4.16 1.69 2.16
N ARG A 95 3.61 2.74 1.56
CA ARG A 95 2.34 2.68 0.85
C ARG A 95 2.45 3.43 -0.47
N PHE A 96 1.97 2.77 -1.51
CA PHE A 96 2.07 3.26 -2.88
C PHE A 96 0.70 3.17 -3.54
N PRO A 97 -0.12 4.24 -3.46
CA PRO A 97 -1.36 4.29 -4.23
C PRO A 97 -1.07 4.21 -5.71
N VAL A 98 -1.81 3.36 -6.42
CA VAL A 98 -1.68 3.19 -7.87
C VAL A 98 -2.78 3.99 -8.55
N VAL A 99 -2.38 4.93 -9.40
CA VAL A 99 -3.30 5.86 -10.07
C VAL A 99 -3.16 5.73 -11.58
N GLU A 100 -4.30 5.68 -12.25
CA GLU A 100 -4.40 5.66 -13.70
C GLU A 100 -5.53 6.60 -14.12
N ASN A 101 -5.28 7.47 -15.10
CA ASN A 101 -6.27 8.45 -15.57
C ASN A 101 -6.87 9.28 -14.41
N ASN A 102 -6.00 9.75 -13.51
CA ASN A 102 -6.38 10.54 -12.33
C ASN A 102 -7.28 9.82 -11.33
N THR A 103 -7.37 8.50 -11.40
CA THR A 103 -8.23 7.70 -10.54
C THR A 103 -7.41 6.65 -9.79
N LEU A 104 -7.65 6.53 -8.49
CA LEU A 104 -7.06 5.48 -7.67
C LEU A 104 -7.61 4.12 -8.13
N ILE A 105 -6.73 3.21 -8.53
CA ILE A 105 -7.11 1.87 -9.01
C ILE A 105 -6.53 0.75 -8.16
N GLY A 106 -5.57 1.04 -7.31
CA GLY A 106 -4.93 0.01 -6.49
C GLY A 106 -4.08 0.61 -5.39
N LEU A 107 -3.60 -0.26 -4.52
CA LEU A 107 -2.69 0.09 -3.44
C LEU A 107 -1.64 -1.00 -3.30
N ILE A 108 -0.39 -0.59 -3.14
CA ILE A 108 0.71 -1.50 -2.83
C ILE A 108 1.19 -1.14 -1.43
N THR A 109 1.22 -2.14 -0.54
CA THR A 109 1.70 -1.99 0.82
C THR A 109 3.04 -2.71 0.99
N GLU A 110 3.69 -2.47 2.11
CA GLU A 110 4.92 -3.20 2.47
C GLU A 110 4.69 -4.71 2.44
N THR A 111 3.53 -5.17 2.91
CA THR A 111 3.17 -6.59 2.89
C THR A 111 3.13 -7.15 1.46
N ASP A 112 2.53 -6.41 0.52
CA ASP A 112 2.49 -6.82 -0.89
C ASP A 112 3.89 -6.97 -1.46
N ILE A 113 4.79 -6.06 -1.09
CA ILE A 113 6.19 -6.07 -1.56
C ILE A 113 6.93 -7.29 -0.99
N ILE A 114 6.75 -7.57 0.30
CA ILE A 114 7.37 -8.72 0.96
C ILE A 114 6.87 -10.02 0.33
N GLU A 115 5.58 -10.15 0.10
CA GLU A 115 4.98 -11.34 -0.52
C GLU A 115 5.50 -11.54 -1.94
N ALA A 116 5.58 -10.48 -2.74
CA ALA A 116 6.11 -10.55 -4.10
C ALA A 116 7.58 -11.00 -4.09
N THR A 117 8.38 -10.51 -3.15
CA THR A 117 9.77 -10.90 -3.00
C THR A 117 9.91 -12.38 -2.65
N ARG A 118 9.06 -12.88 -1.75
CA ARG A 118 9.03 -14.28 -1.34
C ARG A 118 8.68 -15.19 -2.50
N ASP A 119 7.66 -14.86 -3.26
CA ASP A 119 7.21 -15.65 -4.40
C ASP A 119 8.28 -15.69 -5.48
N PHE A 120 8.95 -14.59 -5.74
CA PHE A 120 10.05 -14.52 -6.70
C PHE A 120 11.21 -15.41 -6.25
N THR A 121 11.61 -15.36 -5.00
CA THR A 121 12.69 -16.17 -4.44
C THR A 121 12.37 -17.66 -4.53
N ARG A 122 11.16 -18.05 -4.17
CA ARG A 122 10.69 -19.43 -4.25
C ARG A 122 10.72 -19.95 -5.69
N PHE A 123 10.21 -19.17 -6.61
CA PHE A 123 10.21 -19.53 -8.03
C PHE A 123 11.65 -19.72 -8.54
N HIS A 124 12.55 -18.82 -8.18
CA HIS A 124 13.95 -18.90 -8.57
C HIS A 124 14.61 -20.18 -8.05
N GLN A 125 14.37 -20.54 -6.80
CA GLN A 125 14.89 -21.76 -6.19
C GLN A 125 14.37 -23.00 -6.91
N ILE A 126 13.09 -23.06 -7.20
CA ILE A 126 12.46 -24.19 -7.92
C ILE A 126 13.07 -24.31 -9.31
N MET A 127 13.25 -23.22 -10.02
CA MET A 127 13.83 -23.24 -11.36
C MET A 127 15.29 -23.75 -11.34
N GLN A 128 16.07 -23.38 -10.33
CA GLN A 128 17.42 -23.87 -10.18
C GLN A 128 17.44 -25.37 -9.96
N GLU A 129 16.57 -25.91 -9.13
CA GLU A 129 16.47 -27.35 -8.88
C GLU A 129 16.08 -28.10 -10.15
N VAL A 130 15.15 -27.59 -10.92
CA VAL A 130 14.71 -28.18 -12.18
C VAL A 130 15.87 -28.22 -13.19
N ILE A 131 16.61 -27.12 -13.33
CA ILE A 131 17.78 -27.07 -14.23
C ILE A 131 18.83 -28.07 -13.84
N LEU A 132 19.17 -28.17 -12.55
CA LEU A 132 20.16 -29.13 -12.08
C LEU A 132 19.72 -30.56 -12.35
N ALA A 133 18.45 -30.89 -12.17
CA ALA A 133 17.92 -32.23 -12.45
C ALA A 133 18.02 -32.57 -13.94
N ILE A 134 17.78 -31.60 -14.83
CA ILE A 134 17.86 -31.81 -16.27
C ILE A 134 19.31 -32.05 -16.71
N LEU A 135 20.28 -31.38 -16.07
CA LEU A 135 21.68 -31.48 -16.42
C LEU A 135 22.36 -32.76 -15.92
N GLN A 136 21.72 -33.50 -15.05
CA GLN A 136 22.23 -34.79 -14.57
C GLN A 136 21.77 -35.94 -15.46
#